data_3134008b87fd0deb4db27fa159351d2e
#
_entry.id   3134008b87fd0deb4db27fa159351d2e
#
_cell.length_a   1.000
_cell.length_b   1.000
_cell.length_c   1.000
_cell.angle_alpha   90.00
_cell.angle_beta   90.00
_cell.angle_gamma   90.00
#
_symmetry.space_group_name_H-M   'P 1'
#
loop_
_entity.id
_entity.type
_entity.pdbx_description
1 polymer ?
#
loop_
_entity_poly.entity_id
_entity_poly.type
_entity_poly.pdbx_seq_one_letter_code
_entity_poly.pdbx_strand_id
1 'polypeptide(L)'
;MNDSMNRLDILISEKRKLRVNKVKLSEIHHHSAENLRAILGISKIRAMELKAISEFQTIPSIGIRFAQDLISLGFYSIQELKGKDSAKLVDRLERQLGAWIDPCVEDQMRLCIHYAEHFDSRVNWWDFTKERKAFRQQYGYPANRPKRPWYQLEKYKPTNRIKAQNEITKKDLNNKLKLAIKFMKENLKSGFTLAQLADSANLSPFHFHRLFKSVYELTPLQYFTRLRMKEVCKLLTKTKRPISLVGTACGFEDQSSFIRLFKKEFKQTPLAYRKIKSGVLR
;
A
#
# COMPACT_ATOMS: atom_id res chain seq x y z
N MET A 1 -3.28 -22.09 9.92
CA MET A 1 -4.29 -21.03 9.76
C MET A 1 -3.62 -19.70 10.05
N ASN A 2 -3.50 -18.86 9.02
CA ASN A 2 -2.65 -17.65 9.01
C ASN A 2 -3.20 -16.56 9.94
N ASP A 3 -2.53 -16.33 11.05
CA ASP A 3 -2.75 -15.22 12.01
C ASP A 3 -2.34 -13.83 11.45
N SER A 4 -2.08 -13.73 10.15
CA SER A 4 -1.61 -12.52 9.48
C SER A 4 -2.73 -11.60 8.95
N MET A 5 -4.00 -12.00 9.01
CA MET A 5 -5.09 -11.32 8.32
C MET A 5 -5.81 -10.21 9.12
N ASN A 6 -5.83 -10.25 10.45
CA ASN A 6 -6.51 -9.22 11.24
C ASN A 6 -5.54 -8.22 11.88
N ARG A 7 -5.06 -7.26 11.09
CA ARG A 7 -4.31 -6.12 11.62
C ARG A 7 -5.29 -5.02 12.04
N LEU A 8 -5.62 -5.02 13.32
CA LEU A 8 -6.34 -3.89 13.93
C LEU A 8 -5.32 -2.85 14.41
N ASP A 9 -5.61 -1.58 14.22
CA ASP A 9 -4.85 -0.50 14.84
C ASP A 9 -5.29 -0.37 16.31
N ILE A 10 -4.77 -1.30 17.13
CA ILE A 10 -5.15 -1.50 18.51
C ILE A 10 -3.99 -1.14 19.44
N LEU A 11 -4.28 -0.39 20.48
CA LEU A 11 -3.30 0.00 21.48
C LEU A 11 -2.86 -1.23 22.29
N ILE A 12 -1.63 -1.19 22.82
CA ILE A 12 -1.10 -2.27 23.67
C ILE A 12 -2.01 -2.51 24.89
N SER A 13 -2.53 -1.43 25.47
CA SER A 13 -3.51 -1.49 26.57
C SER A 13 -4.81 -2.18 26.19
N GLU A 14 -5.36 -1.85 25.00
CA GLU A 14 -6.57 -2.47 24.45
C GLU A 14 -6.33 -3.98 24.21
N LYS A 15 -5.19 -4.33 23.59
CA LYS A 15 -4.81 -5.73 23.33
C LYS A 15 -4.68 -6.54 24.62
N ARG A 16 -4.12 -5.94 25.69
CA ARG A 16 -4.04 -6.59 27.02
C ARG A 16 -5.43 -6.84 27.59
N LYS A 17 -6.35 -5.87 27.51
CA LYS A 17 -7.72 -6.03 28.01
C LYS A 17 -8.50 -7.10 27.25
N LEU A 18 -8.37 -7.17 25.91
CA LEU A 18 -8.97 -8.25 25.13
C LEU A 18 -8.46 -9.63 25.56
N ARG A 19 -7.13 -9.76 25.77
CA ARG A 19 -6.54 -11.03 26.23
C ARG A 19 -7.08 -11.46 27.61
N VAL A 20 -7.18 -10.53 28.56
CA VAL A 20 -7.72 -10.79 29.90
C VAL A 20 -9.17 -11.28 29.83
N ASN A 21 -9.96 -10.69 28.92
CA ASN A 21 -11.35 -11.07 28.70
C ASN A 21 -11.53 -12.21 27.67
N LYS A 22 -10.44 -12.91 27.28
CA LYS A 22 -10.43 -14.04 26.34
C LYS A 22 -11.05 -13.75 24.97
N VAL A 23 -11.03 -12.48 24.54
CA VAL A 23 -11.50 -12.05 23.22
C VAL A 23 -10.35 -12.09 22.22
N LYS A 24 -10.48 -12.87 21.15
CA LYS A 24 -9.50 -12.91 20.06
C LYS A 24 -9.71 -11.73 19.10
N LEU A 25 -8.62 -11.26 18.51
CA LEU A 25 -8.68 -10.14 17.53
C LEU A 25 -9.56 -10.46 16.31
N SER A 26 -9.58 -11.73 15.88
CA SER A 26 -10.42 -12.23 14.79
C SER A 26 -11.92 -12.28 15.13
N GLU A 27 -12.27 -12.21 16.41
CA GLU A 27 -13.65 -12.36 16.90
C GLU A 27 -14.29 -11.02 17.31
N ILE A 28 -13.55 -9.91 17.20
CA ILE A 28 -14.03 -8.57 17.62
C ILE A 28 -15.35 -8.18 16.93
N HIS A 29 -15.53 -8.53 15.67
CA HIS A 29 -16.76 -8.24 14.92
C HIS A 29 -18.00 -8.99 15.41
N HIS A 30 -17.83 -10.07 16.19
CA HIS A 30 -18.95 -10.79 16.82
C HIS A 30 -19.47 -10.10 18.09
N HIS A 31 -18.71 -9.16 18.66
CA HIS A 31 -19.13 -8.42 19.84
C HIS A 31 -19.92 -7.17 19.49
N SER A 32 -20.86 -6.78 20.33
CA SER A 32 -21.51 -5.47 20.19
C SER A 32 -20.54 -4.33 20.52
N ALA A 33 -20.80 -3.14 20.00
CA ALA A 33 -19.98 -1.96 20.32
C ALA A 33 -20.04 -1.62 21.83
N GLU A 34 -21.19 -1.85 22.47
CA GLU A 34 -21.39 -1.66 23.89
C GLU A 34 -20.53 -2.64 24.72
N ASN A 35 -20.49 -3.90 24.31
CA ASN A 35 -19.66 -4.91 24.97
C ASN A 35 -18.16 -4.58 24.82
N LEU A 36 -17.71 -4.23 23.62
CA LEU A 36 -16.32 -3.81 23.38
C LEU A 36 -15.97 -2.55 24.17
N ARG A 37 -16.88 -1.59 24.28
CA ARG A 37 -16.72 -0.40 25.13
C ARG A 37 -16.50 -0.77 26.59
N ALA A 38 -17.32 -1.65 27.13
CA ALA A 38 -17.22 -2.12 28.51
C ALA A 38 -15.90 -2.84 28.77
N ILE A 39 -15.53 -3.81 27.92
CA ILE A 39 -14.28 -4.58 28.01
C ILE A 39 -13.04 -3.69 27.93
N LEU A 40 -13.02 -2.75 26.97
CA LEU A 40 -11.82 -1.98 26.64
C LEU A 40 -11.74 -0.65 27.42
N GLY A 41 -12.86 -0.16 27.95
CA GLY A 41 -12.93 1.17 28.58
C GLY A 41 -12.62 2.28 27.58
N ILE A 42 -13.22 2.22 26.38
CA ILE A 42 -13.02 3.16 25.26
C ILE A 42 -14.31 3.89 24.92
N SER A 43 -14.22 4.92 24.08
CA SER A 43 -15.40 5.63 23.59
C SER A 43 -16.29 4.73 22.72
N LYS A 44 -17.58 5.03 22.62
CA LYS A 44 -18.53 4.32 21.73
C LYS A 44 -18.07 4.35 20.27
N ILE A 45 -17.59 5.50 19.80
CA ILE A 45 -17.07 5.68 18.43
C ILE A 45 -15.90 4.73 18.19
N ARG A 46 -14.92 4.68 19.09
CA ARG A 46 -13.77 3.80 18.97
C ARG A 46 -14.18 2.31 18.98
N ALA A 47 -15.16 1.93 19.79
CA ALA A 47 -15.67 0.56 19.81
C ALA A 47 -16.36 0.19 18.48
N MET A 48 -17.16 1.12 17.91
CA MET A 48 -17.77 0.95 16.58
C MET A 48 -16.73 0.81 15.48
N GLU A 49 -15.68 1.66 15.47
CA GLU A 49 -14.58 1.59 14.51
C GLU A 49 -13.84 0.25 14.57
N LEU A 50 -13.48 -0.21 15.77
CA LEU A 50 -12.79 -1.49 15.95
C LEU A 50 -13.62 -2.67 15.46
N LYS A 51 -14.93 -2.67 15.75
CA LYS A 51 -15.86 -3.67 15.24
C LYS A 51 -15.92 -3.64 13.72
N ALA A 52 -16.15 -2.46 13.13
CA ALA A 52 -16.26 -2.29 11.69
C ALA A 52 -14.98 -2.71 10.95
N ILE A 53 -13.80 -2.30 11.45
CA ILE A 53 -12.52 -2.72 10.88
C ILE A 53 -12.38 -4.24 10.90
N SER A 54 -12.75 -4.90 12.02
CA SER A 54 -12.71 -6.35 12.13
C SER A 54 -13.69 -7.02 11.16
N GLU A 55 -14.89 -6.49 11.02
CA GLU A 55 -15.93 -6.99 10.13
C GLU A 55 -15.52 -6.86 8.65
N PHE A 56 -15.08 -5.69 8.21
CA PHE A 56 -14.63 -5.49 6.82
C PHE A 56 -13.44 -6.37 6.43
N GLN A 57 -12.57 -6.70 7.37
CA GLN A 57 -11.44 -7.61 7.12
C GLN A 57 -11.85 -9.09 6.99
N THR A 58 -13.12 -9.44 7.20
CA THR A 58 -13.64 -10.77 6.85
C THR A 58 -13.82 -10.94 5.34
N ILE A 59 -13.94 -9.83 4.61
CA ILE A 59 -13.99 -9.84 3.14
C ILE A 59 -12.59 -10.17 2.60
N PRO A 60 -12.43 -11.13 1.69
CA PRO A 60 -11.14 -11.51 1.13
C PRO A 60 -10.36 -10.32 0.56
N SER A 61 -9.07 -10.27 0.84
CA SER A 61 -8.15 -9.23 0.34
C SER A 61 -8.42 -7.79 0.82
N ILE A 62 -9.36 -7.58 1.74
CA ILE A 62 -9.62 -6.27 2.34
C ILE A 62 -8.74 -6.08 3.58
N GLY A 63 -7.85 -5.08 3.51
CA GLY A 63 -6.96 -4.72 4.59
C GLY A 63 -7.48 -3.55 5.43
N ILE A 64 -6.80 -3.31 6.57
CA ILE A 64 -7.17 -2.25 7.53
C ILE A 64 -7.33 -0.86 6.90
N ARG A 65 -6.52 -0.51 5.90
CA ARG A 65 -6.58 0.82 5.25
C ARG A 65 -7.88 1.01 4.50
N PHE A 66 -8.26 0.00 3.73
CA PHE A 66 -9.51 0.06 2.99
C PHE A 66 -10.72 0.04 3.93
N ALA A 67 -10.67 -0.74 5.02
CA ALA A 67 -11.66 -0.70 6.07
C ALA A 67 -11.80 0.70 6.70
N GLN A 68 -10.68 1.39 6.93
CA GLN A 68 -10.67 2.78 7.40
C GLN A 68 -11.25 3.76 6.36
N ASP A 69 -11.00 3.54 5.08
CA ASP A 69 -11.59 4.35 4.00
C ASP A 69 -13.13 4.16 3.97
N LEU A 70 -13.65 2.93 4.18
CA LEU A 70 -15.10 2.68 4.32
C LEU A 70 -15.69 3.40 5.53
N ILE A 71 -15.02 3.37 6.68
CA ILE A 71 -15.45 4.09 7.90
C ILE A 71 -15.46 5.61 7.63
N SER A 72 -14.47 6.15 6.93
CA SER A 72 -14.43 7.56 6.57
C SER A 72 -15.57 7.98 5.66
N LEU A 73 -16.12 7.04 4.88
CA LEU A 73 -17.35 7.20 4.09
C LEU A 73 -18.63 7.02 4.92
N GLY A 74 -18.52 6.70 6.22
CA GLY A 74 -19.63 6.55 7.14
C GLY A 74 -20.22 5.15 7.22
N PHE A 75 -19.52 4.12 6.70
CA PHE A 75 -19.97 2.73 6.78
C PHE A 75 -19.32 2.03 7.98
N TYR A 76 -20.13 1.36 8.79
CA TYR A 76 -19.69 0.63 9.98
C TYR A 76 -20.07 -0.86 9.97
N SER A 77 -20.71 -1.33 8.89
CA SER A 77 -21.00 -2.75 8.67
C SER A 77 -20.99 -3.10 7.18
N ILE A 78 -20.77 -4.38 6.87
CA ILE A 78 -20.83 -4.89 5.50
C ILE A 78 -22.23 -4.68 4.90
N GLN A 79 -23.27 -4.87 5.70
CA GLN A 79 -24.65 -4.75 5.26
C GLN A 79 -25.01 -3.36 4.72
N GLU A 80 -24.38 -2.30 5.24
CA GLU A 80 -24.62 -0.93 4.78
C GLU A 80 -24.11 -0.66 3.35
N LEU A 81 -23.24 -1.54 2.83
CA LEU A 81 -22.71 -1.44 1.47
C LEU A 81 -23.66 -2.01 0.41
N LYS A 82 -24.67 -2.78 0.81
CA LYS A 82 -25.62 -3.41 -0.11
C LYS A 82 -26.30 -2.38 -1.00
N GLY A 83 -26.31 -2.63 -2.32
CA GLY A 83 -26.94 -1.75 -3.31
C GLY A 83 -26.27 -0.38 -3.50
N LYS A 84 -25.05 -0.18 -3.00
CA LYS A 84 -24.32 1.08 -3.21
C LYS A 84 -23.63 1.10 -4.57
N ASP A 85 -23.38 2.31 -5.06
CA ASP A 85 -22.65 2.56 -6.31
C ASP A 85 -21.15 2.75 -6.00
N SER A 86 -20.33 1.81 -6.44
CA SER A 86 -18.88 1.81 -6.20
C SER A 86 -18.19 3.04 -6.77
N ALA A 87 -18.58 3.48 -7.98
CA ALA A 87 -17.96 4.62 -8.64
C ALA A 87 -18.26 5.92 -7.88
N LYS A 88 -19.52 6.10 -7.44
CA LYS A 88 -19.92 7.27 -6.62
C LYS A 88 -19.23 7.29 -5.26
N LEU A 89 -19.05 6.12 -4.62
CA LEU A 89 -18.33 6.03 -3.35
C LEU A 89 -16.86 6.39 -3.51
N VAL A 90 -16.20 5.93 -4.56
CA VAL A 90 -14.81 6.28 -4.86
C VAL A 90 -14.68 7.77 -5.18
N ASP A 91 -15.55 8.31 -6.01
CA ASP A 91 -15.56 9.73 -6.34
C ASP A 91 -15.78 10.62 -5.09
N ARG A 92 -16.60 10.14 -4.12
CA ARG A 92 -16.78 10.78 -2.82
C ARG A 92 -15.52 10.68 -1.96
N LEU A 93 -14.88 9.52 -1.92
CA LEU A 93 -13.64 9.30 -1.17
C LEU A 93 -12.51 10.19 -1.71
N GLU A 94 -12.34 10.27 -3.03
CA GLU A 94 -11.36 11.16 -3.66
C GLU A 94 -11.56 12.63 -3.28
N ARG A 95 -12.80 13.10 -3.29
CA ARG A 95 -13.13 14.48 -2.87
C ARG A 95 -12.83 14.72 -1.39
N GLN A 96 -13.18 13.78 -0.50
CA GLN A 96 -12.86 13.87 0.93
C GLN A 96 -11.36 13.91 1.20
N LEU A 97 -10.59 13.15 0.41
CA LEU A 97 -9.12 13.09 0.52
C LEU A 97 -8.43 14.29 -0.14
N GLY A 98 -9.11 15.02 -1.01
CA GLY A 98 -8.49 16.06 -1.85
C GLY A 98 -7.43 15.50 -2.80
N ALA A 99 -7.52 14.23 -3.17
CA ALA A 99 -6.57 13.54 -4.04
C ALA A 99 -7.25 12.39 -4.80
N TRP A 100 -6.84 12.17 -6.05
CA TRP A 100 -7.24 10.96 -6.77
C TRP A 100 -6.51 9.73 -6.19
N ILE A 101 -7.19 8.60 -6.14
CA ILE A 101 -6.69 7.36 -5.54
C ILE A 101 -6.38 6.30 -6.59
N ASP A 102 -5.64 5.25 -6.16
CA ASP A 102 -5.31 4.13 -7.04
C ASP A 102 -6.61 3.48 -7.57
N PRO A 103 -6.72 3.23 -8.89
CA PRO A 103 -7.90 2.59 -9.46
C PRO A 103 -8.26 1.24 -8.83
N CYS A 104 -7.31 0.52 -8.24
CA CYS A 104 -7.58 -0.73 -7.51
C CYS A 104 -8.52 -0.53 -6.32
N VAL A 105 -8.62 0.68 -5.77
CA VAL A 105 -9.55 1.01 -4.68
C VAL A 105 -11.01 0.92 -5.16
N GLU A 106 -11.29 1.26 -6.42
CA GLU A 106 -12.63 1.07 -7.00
C GLU A 106 -12.94 -0.42 -7.20
N ASP A 107 -11.95 -1.23 -7.59
CA ASP A 107 -12.11 -2.68 -7.68
C ASP A 107 -12.40 -3.29 -6.31
N GLN A 108 -11.70 -2.83 -5.25
CA GLN A 108 -11.97 -3.23 -3.86
C GLN A 108 -13.36 -2.79 -3.38
N MET A 109 -13.81 -1.61 -3.78
CA MET A 109 -15.16 -1.13 -3.45
C MET A 109 -16.24 -2.01 -4.10
N ARG A 110 -16.06 -2.40 -5.38
CA ARG A 110 -16.93 -3.33 -6.08
C ARG A 110 -16.99 -4.70 -5.38
N LEU A 111 -15.82 -5.23 -4.98
CA LEU A 111 -15.75 -6.46 -4.21
C LEU A 111 -16.57 -6.37 -2.92
N CYS A 112 -16.43 -5.28 -2.13
CA CYS A 112 -17.14 -5.14 -0.87
C CYS A 112 -18.66 -5.06 -1.06
N ILE A 113 -19.12 -4.37 -2.11
CA ILE A 113 -20.56 -4.31 -2.45
C ILE A 113 -21.07 -5.67 -2.90
N HIS A 114 -20.33 -6.35 -3.78
CA HIS A 114 -20.66 -7.71 -4.22
C HIS A 114 -20.73 -8.68 -3.04
N TYR A 115 -19.76 -8.60 -2.11
CA TYR A 115 -19.76 -9.44 -0.92
C TYR A 115 -20.96 -9.15 0.00
N ALA A 116 -21.36 -7.89 0.14
CA ALA A 116 -22.54 -7.50 0.91
C ALA A 116 -23.85 -8.06 0.32
N GLU A 117 -23.89 -8.30 -0.99
CA GLU A 117 -25.06 -8.83 -1.71
C GLU A 117 -25.11 -10.36 -1.76
N HIS A 118 -23.95 -11.00 -1.94
CA HIS A 118 -23.86 -12.42 -2.27
C HIS A 118 -23.11 -13.28 -1.26
N PHE A 119 -22.36 -12.69 -0.33
CA PHE A 119 -21.49 -13.39 0.63
C PHE A 119 -20.50 -14.37 -0.03
N ASP A 120 -20.10 -14.09 -1.28
CA ASP A 120 -19.18 -14.95 -2.04
C ASP A 120 -17.71 -14.59 -1.74
N SER A 121 -17.04 -15.49 -1.01
CA SER A 121 -15.62 -15.34 -0.64
C SER A 121 -14.63 -15.82 -1.73
N ARG A 122 -15.12 -16.36 -2.85
CA ARG A 122 -14.29 -16.87 -3.97
C ARG A 122 -13.85 -15.76 -4.92
N VAL A 123 -14.58 -14.63 -4.93
CA VAL A 123 -14.33 -13.49 -5.80
C VAL A 123 -13.26 -12.59 -5.20
N ASN A 124 -12.36 -12.09 -6.03
CA ASN A 124 -11.29 -11.17 -5.65
C ASN A 124 -11.48 -9.80 -6.28
N TRP A 125 -10.85 -8.76 -5.71
CA TRP A 125 -10.98 -7.40 -6.22
C TRP A 125 -10.51 -7.24 -7.67
N TRP A 126 -9.50 -7.98 -8.11
CA TRP A 126 -9.00 -7.90 -9.50
C TRP A 126 -9.98 -8.46 -10.54
N ASP A 127 -10.94 -9.27 -10.13
CA ASP A 127 -11.99 -9.80 -11.04
C ASP A 127 -12.90 -8.67 -11.55
N PHE A 128 -13.02 -7.58 -10.80
CA PHE A 128 -13.77 -6.37 -11.18
C PHE A 128 -13.00 -5.37 -12.04
N THR A 129 -11.71 -5.60 -12.31
CA THR A 129 -10.86 -4.64 -13.06
C THR A 129 -11.37 -4.40 -14.48
N LYS A 130 -11.88 -5.43 -15.16
CA LYS A 130 -12.42 -5.32 -16.53
C LYS A 130 -13.70 -4.47 -16.53
N GLU A 131 -14.60 -4.72 -15.61
CA GLU A 131 -15.86 -4.00 -15.44
C GLU A 131 -15.62 -2.52 -15.11
N ARG A 132 -14.76 -2.24 -14.13
CA ARG A 132 -14.36 -0.85 -13.80
C ARG A 132 -13.80 -0.11 -15.01
N LYS A 133 -12.89 -0.74 -15.76
CA LYS A 133 -12.31 -0.11 -16.97
C LYS A 133 -13.36 0.23 -18.00
N ALA A 134 -14.28 -0.70 -18.28
CA ALA A 134 -15.38 -0.47 -19.21
C ALA A 134 -16.29 0.68 -18.73
N PHE A 135 -16.66 0.67 -17.45
CA PHE A 135 -17.47 1.74 -16.85
C PHE A 135 -16.77 3.10 -16.97
N ARG A 136 -15.49 3.20 -16.57
CA ARG A 136 -14.74 4.47 -16.61
C ARG A 136 -14.42 4.91 -18.05
N GLN A 137 -14.34 4.01 -18.99
CA GLN A 137 -14.22 4.36 -20.42
C GLN A 137 -15.52 4.99 -20.96
N GLN A 138 -16.67 4.49 -20.53
CA GLN A 138 -17.97 4.97 -20.97
C GLN A 138 -18.38 6.28 -20.28
N TYR A 139 -18.20 6.37 -18.95
CA TYR A 139 -18.74 7.48 -18.15
C TYR A 139 -17.65 8.46 -17.65
N GLY A 140 -16.38 8.08 -17.73
CA GLY A 140 -15.26 8.91 -17.26
C GLY A 140 -15.20 9.06 -15.74
N TYR A 141 -14.49 10.08 -15.32
CA TYR A 141 -14.43 10.57 -13.94
C TYR A 141 -15.12 11.92 -13.83
N PRO A 142 -15.62 12.32 -12.65
CA PRO A 142 -16.28 13.62 -12.49
C PRO A 142 -15.33 14.79 -12.82
N ALA A 143 -15.87 15.87 -13.39
CA ALA A 143 -15.09 17.05 -13.78
C ALA A 143 -14.35 17.71 -12.59
N ASN A 144 -14.90 17.58 -11.38
CA ASN A 144 -14.31 18.07 -10.13
C ASN A 144 -13.38 17.07 -9.42
N ARG A 145 -12.91 16.04 -10.15
CA ARG A 145 -11.95 15.08 -9.60
C ARG A 145 -10.67 15.79 -9.15
N PRO A 146 -10.14 15.50 -7.94
CA PRO A 146 -8.89 16.08 -7.48
C PRO A 146 -7.73 15.81 -8.44
N LYS A 147 -6.88 16.80 -8.68
CA LYS A 147 -5.69 16.68 -9.55
C LYS A 147 -4.48 16.08 -8.81
N ARG A 148 -4.45 16.22 -7.47
CA ARG A 148 -3.36 15.72 -6.63
C ARG A 148 -3.41 14.21 -6.52
N PRO A 149 -2.31 13.47 -6.70
CA PRO A 149 -2.28 12.02 -6.52
C PRO A 149 -2.21 11.63 -5.03
N TRP A 150 -2.86 10.52 -4.66
CA TRP A 150 -2.94 10.00 -3.30
C TRP A 150 -1.58 9.80 -2.62
N TYR A 151 -0.55 9.38 -3.37
CA TYR A 151 0.79 9.15 -2.81
C TYR A 151 1.52 10.42 -2.34
N GLN A 152 0.99 11.59 -2.66
CA GLN A 152 1.46 12.88 -2.14
C GLN A 152 0.77 13.29 -0.83
N LEU A 153 -0.28 12.59 -0.42
CA LEU A 153 -0.93 12.87 0.85
C LEU A 153 -0.03 12.48 2.01
N GLU A 154 -0.04 13.29 3.07
CA GLU A 154 0.81 13.08 4.26
C GLU A 154 0.59 11.70 4.88
N LYS A 155 -0.67 11.25 5.00
CA LYS A 155 -1.02 9.95 5.58
C LYS A 155 -0.42 8.74 4.85
N TYR A 156 -0.05 8.89 3.57
CA TYR A 156 0.56 7.83 2.76
C TYR A 156 2.07 7.96 2.66
N LYS A 157 2.67 9.03 3.19
CA LYS A 157 4.13 9.15 3.24
C LYS A 157 4.72 8.03 4.09
N PRO A 158 5.84 7.42 3.65
CA PRO A 158 6.48 6.32 4.38
C PRO A 158 6.78 6.64 5.84
N THR A 159 7.11 7.91 6.13
CA THR A 159 7.45 8.39 7.47
C THR A 159 6.35 8.20 8.50
N ASN A 160 5.08 8.26 8.10
CA ASN A 160 3.94 8.08 9.01
C ASN A 160 3.64 6.61 9.34
N ARG A 161 4.35 5.67 8.70
CA ARG A 161 4.24 4.23 8.98
C ARG A 161 5.15 3.77 10.13
N ILE A 162 6.00 4.65 10.64
CA ILE A 162 6.88 4.33 11.76
C ILE A 162 6.04 4.27 13.03
N LYS A 163 5.89 3.06 13.58
CA LYS A 163 5.22 2.82 14.86
C LYS A 163 6.21 3.06 15.98
N ALA A 164 6.25 4.27 16.50
CA ALA A 164 7.00 4.62 17.70
C ALA A 164 6.09 5.37 18.68
N GLN A 165 6.24 5.08 19.97
CA GLN A 165 5.44 5.72 21.03
C GLN A 165 5.80 7.20 21.25
N ASN A 166 7.00 7.61 20.81
CA ASN A 166 7.53 8.95 20.99
C ASN A 166 7.87 9.56 19.63
N GLU A 167 7.48 10.81 19.40
CA GLU A 167 7.77 11.55 18.16
C GLU A 167 9.27 11.74 17.92
N ILE A 168 10.08 11.86 18.98
CA ILE A 168 11.54 11.93 18.89
C ILE A 168 12.09 10.63 18.28
N THR A 169 11.65 9.48 18.80
CA THR A 169 12.04 8.17 18.29
C THR A 169 11.59 7.97 16.85
N LYS A 170 10.39 8.43 16.51
CA LYS A 170 9.85 8.38 15.14
C LYS A 170 10.69 9.21 14.17
N LYS A 171 11.09 10.41 14.59
CA LYS A 171 11.96 11.30 13.81
C LYS A 171 13.35 10.69 13.62
N ASP A 172 13.93 10.10 14.66
CA ASP A 172 15.23 9.42 14.60
C ASP A 172 15.19 8.22 13.63
N LEU A 173 14.23 7.31 13.78
CA LEU A 173 14.07 6.16 12.89
C LEU A 173 13.86 6.58 11.44
N ASN A 174 13.10 7.66 11.20
CA ASN A 174 12.93 8.20 9.86
C ASN A 174 14.24 8.73 9.26
N ASN A 175 15.05 9.44 10.06
CA ASN A 175 16.37 9.91 9.61
C ASN A 175 17.30 8.74 9.29
N LYS A 176 17.30 7.68 10.09
CA LYS A 176 18.04 6.44 9.84
C LYS A 176 17.65 5.80 8.52
N LEU A 177 16.35 5.70 8.24
CA LEU A 177 15.87 5.18 6.94
C LEU A 177 16.27 6.08 5.76
N LYS A 178 16.29 7.41 5.92
CA LYS A 178 16.77 8.34 4.89
C LYS A 178 18.27 8.14 4.60
N LEU A 179 19.09 7.91 5.62
CA LEU A 179 20.51 7.60 5.47
C LEU A 179 20.71 6.32 4.65
N ALA A 180 19.96 5.25 4.97
CA ALA A 180 20.02 4.01 4.19
C ALA A 180 19.61 4.22 2.73
N ILE A 181 18.57 5.02 2.46
CA ILE A 181 18.16 5.31 1.07
C ILE A 181 19.22 6.15 0.34
N LYS A 182 19.86 7.09 1.03
CA LYS A 182 21.00 7.84 0.48
C LYS A 182 22.13 6.89 0.09
N PHE A 183 22.51 5.99 1.01
CA PHE A 183 23.52 4.96 0.77
C PHE A 183 23.17 4.06 -0.44
N MET A 184 21.89 3.63 -0.55
CA MET A 184 21.42 2.87 -1.73
C MET A 184 21.64 3.64 -3.04
N LYS A 185 21.34 4.94 -3.06
CA LYS A 185 21.48 5.78 -4.27
C LYS A 185 22.95 5.98 -4.68
N GLU A 186 23.83 6.11 -3.70
CA GLU A 186 25.26 6.25 -3.93
C GLU A 186 25.91 4.96 -4.42
N ASN A 187 25.32 3.81 -4.09
CA ASN A 187 25.83 2.48 -4.43
C ASN A 187 24.99 1.75 -5.51
N LEU A 188 24.32 2.48 -6.40
CA LEU A 188 23.44 1.88 -7.41
C LEU A 188 24.18 0.89 -8.32
N LYS A 189 25.43 1.19 -8.69
CA LYS A 189 26.25 0.34 -9.57
C LYS A 189 26.88 -0.83 -8.83
N SER A 190 27.57 -0.57 -7.73
CA SER A 190 28.36 -1.56 -6.98
C SER A 190 27.51 -2.54 -6.17
N GLY A 191 26.30 -2.12 -5.74
CA GLY A 191 25.52 -2.89 -4.80
C GLY A 191 26.07 -2.80 -3.37
N PHE A 192 25.48 -3.59 -2.47
CA PHE A 192 25.87 -3.66 -1.06
C PHE A 192 25.25 -4.91 -0.40
N THR A 193 25.76 -5.28 0.76
CA THR A 193 25.16 -6.29 1.62
C THR A 193 24.09 -5.68 2.52
N LEU A 194 23.17 -6.51 3.04
CA LEU A 194 22.17 -6.05 4.03
C LEU A 194 22.84 -5.50 5.29
N ALA A 195 23.97 -6.06 5.70
CA ALA A 195 24.75 -5.59 6.84
C ALA A 195 25.25 -4.16 6.62
N GLN A 196 25.95 -3.90 5.50
CA GLN A 196 26.41 -2.55 5.15
C GLN A 196 25.27 -1.52 5.09
N LEU A 197 24.12 -1.93 4.55
CA LEU A 197 22.97 -1.04 4.50
C LEU A 197 22.38 -0.74 5.89
N ALA A 198 22.32 -1.74 6.76
CA ALA A 198 21.85 -1.57 8.13
C ALA A 198 22.82 -0.71 8.96
N ASP A 199 24.11 -0.91 8.77
CA ASP A 199 25.18 -0.12 9.40
C ASP A 199 25.09 1.36 8.99
N SER A 200 24.80 1.65 7.72
CA SER A 200 24.58 3.03 7.25
C SER A 200 23.42 3.74 7.96
N ALA A 201 22.53 3.00 8.56
CA ALA A 201 21.40 3.47 9.36
C ALA A 201 21.61 3.33 10.88
N ASN A 202 22.78 2.87 11.34
CA ASN A 202 23.05 2.54 12.74
C ASN A 202 21.97 1.63 13.36
N LEU A 203 21.62 0.55 12.65
CA LEU A 203 20.63 -0.47 13.06
C LEU A 203 21.20 -1.87 12.86
N SER A 204 20.77 -2.82 13.68
CA SER A 204 21.04 -4.22 13.37
C SER A 204 20.33 -4.66 12.07
N PRO A 205 20.89 -5.60 11.28
CA PRO A 205 20.28 -6.04 10.02
C PRO A 205 18.84 -6.51 10.15
N PHE A 206 18.52 -7.24 11.23
CA PHE A 206 17.17 -7.71 11.51
C PHE A 206 16.20 -6.55 11.81
N HIS A 207 16.58 -5.62 12.66
CA HIS A 207 15.78 -4.45 13.00
C HIS A 207 15.57 -3.56 11.77
N PHE A 208 16.63 -3.29 11.02
CA PHE A 208 16.57 -2.52 9.78
C PHE A 208 15.63 -3.15 8.76
N HIS A 209 15.79 -4.45 8.46
CA HIS A 209 14.95 -5.15 7.50
C HIS A 209 13.46 -5.06 7.88
N ARG A 210 13.13 -5.33 9.14
CA ARG A 210 11.76 -5.29 9.65
C ARG A 210 11.18 -3.88 9.61
N LEU A 211 11.93 -2.87 10.07
CA LEU A 211 11.54 -1.47 10.03
C LEU A 211 11.35 -1.00 8.59
N PHE A 212 12.33 -1.25 7.72
CA PHE A 212 12.26 -0.84 6.32
C PHE A 212 11.05 -1.44 5.61
N LYS A 213 10.81 -2.75 5.77
CA LYS A 213 9.64 -3.42 5.20
C LYS A 213 8.32 -2.89 5.76
N SER A 214 8.26 -2.56 7.05
CA SER A 214 7.05 -1.98 7.65
C SER A 214 6.73 -0.59 7.11
N VAL A 215 7.76 0.21 6.79
CA VAL A 215 7.62 1.60 6.33
C VAL A 215 7.36 1.68 4.83
N TYR A 216 8.15 0.94 4.03
CA TYR A 216 8.08 1.01 2.58
C TYR A 216 7.25 -0.10 1.92
N GLU A 217 6.79 -1.10 2.69
CA GLU A 217 6.05 -2.30 2.20
C GLU A 217 6.84 -3.15 1.20
N LEU A 218 8.12 -2.87 1.08
CA LEU A 218 9.08 -3.57 0.24
C LEU A 218 10.28 -4.01 1.09
N THR A 219 10.88 -5.14 0.72
CA THR A 219 12.19 -5.45 1.28
C THR A 219 13.22 -4.44 0.80
N PRO A 220 14.34 -4.23 1.54
CA PRO A 220 15.41 -3.35 1.10
C PRO A 220 15.90 -3.65 -0.33
N LEU A 221 16.05 -4.94 -0.67
CA LEU A 221 16.47 -5.36 -2.00
C LEU A 221 15.43 -5.04 -3.10
N GLN A 222 14.15 -5.25 -2.82
CA GLN A 222 13.08 -4.88 -3.77
C GLN A 222 13.03 -3.37 -4.00
N TYR A 223 13.21 -2.58 -2.94
CA TYR A 223 13.27 -1.13 -3.05
C TYR A 223 14.49 -0.67 -3.84
N PHE A 224 15.65 -1.27 -3.58
CA PHE A 224 16.89 -1.01 -4.32
C PHE A 224 16.76 -1.33 -5.81
N THR A 225 16.17 -2.48 -6.14
CA THR A 225 15.87 -2.83 -7.53
C THR A 225 14.99 -1.78 -8.21
N ARG A 226 13.97 -1.24 -7.52
CA ARG A 226 13.15 -0.14 -8.05
C ARG A 226 13.95 1.15 -8.25
N LEU A 227 14.90 1.47 -7.37
CA LEU A 227 15.80 2.62 -7.56
C LEU A 227 16.67 2.44 -8.82
N ARG A 228 17.26 1.25 -9.02
CA ARG A 228 18.00 0.92 -10.23
C ARG A 228 17.12 1.05 -11.48
N MET A 229 15.90 0.54 -11.46
CA MET A 229 14.96 0.64 -12.58
C MET A 229 14.56 2.10 -12.88
N LYS A 230 14.41 2.93 -11.86
CA LYS A 230 14.15 4.37 -12.06
C LYS A 230 15.31 5.06 -12.77
N GLU A 231 16.56 4.74 -12.41
CA GLU A 231 17.74 5.30 -13.08
C GLU A 231 17.86 4.75 -14.52
N VAL A 232 17.57 3.46 -14.75
CA VAL A 232 17.45 2.89 -16.10
C VAL A 232 16.49 3.69 -16.96
N CYS A 233 15.29 3.95 -16.50
CA CYS A 233 14.29 4.73 -17.23
C CYS A 233 14.82 6.13 -17.59
N LYS A 234 15.49 6.78 -16.65
CA LYS A 234 16.12 8.09 -16.86
C LYS A 234 17.21 8.04 -17.93
N LEU A 235 18.11 7.04 -17.88
CA LEU A 235 19.16 6.88 -18.90
C LEU A 235 18.59 6.49 -20.26
N LEU A 236 17.56 5.65 -20.31
CA LEU A 236 16.89 5.29 -21.56
C LEU A 236 16.28 6.50 -22.28
N THR A 237 15.74 7.45 -21.54
CA THR A 237 15.08 8.65 -22.11
C THR A 237 16.04 9.79 -22.39
N LYS A 238 17.12 9.91 -21.60
CA LYS A 238 18.06 11.04 -21.71
C LYS A 238 19.30 10.76 -22.54
N THR A 239 19.55 9.50 -22.89
CA THR A 239 20.77 9.11 -23.62
C THR A 239 20.47 8.14 -24.75
N LYS A 240 21.35 8.11 -25.77
CA LYS A 240 21.32 7.13 -26.86
C LYS A 240 22.23 5.90 -26.58
N ARG A 241 22.72 5.72 -25.35
CA ARG A 241 23.59 4.59 -24.98
C ARG A 241 22.96 3.25 -25.34
N PRO A 242 23.75 2.23 -25.77
CA PRO A 242 23.24 0.87 -25.94
C PRO A 242 22.51 0.36 -24.70
N ILE A 243 21.46 -0.46 -24.89
CA ILE A 243 20.63 -0.98 -23.80
C ILE A 243 21.47 -1.77 -22.79
N SER A 244 22.43 -2.54 -23.28
CA SER A 244 23.41 -3.30 -22.44
C SER A 244 24.16 -2.36 -21.49
N LEU A 245 24.75 -1.29 -22.05
CA LEU A 245 25.52 -0.32 -21.26
C LEU A 245 24.62 0.44 -20.24
N VAL A 246 23.35 0.67 -20.54
CA VAL A 246 22.41 1.24 -19.58
C VAL A 246 22.16 0.27 -18.41
N GLY A 247 21.97 -1.03 -18.69
CA GLY A 247 21.84 -2.05 -17.67
C GLY A 247 23.06 -2.11 -16.75
N THR A 248 24.25 -2.24 -17.33
CA THR A 248 25.52 -2.30 -16.58
C THR A 248 25.77 -1.03 -15.76
N ALA A 249 25.49 0.15 -16.31
CA ALA A 249 25.64 1.42 -15.59
C ALA A 249 24.73 1.52 -14.35
N CYS A 250 23.61 0.80 -14.34
CA CYS A 250 22.69 0.71 -13.21
C CYS A 250 22.92 -0.53 -12.34
N GLY A 251 24.03 -1.26 -12.53
CA GLY A 251 24.45 -2.40 -11.69
C GLY A 251 23.74 -3.72 -12.01
N PHE A 252 23.24 -3.89 -13.23
CA PHE A 252 22.75 -5.18 -13.71
C PHE A 252 23.89 -5.88 -14.47
N GLU A 253 24.43 -6.96 -13.89
CA GLU A 253 25.53 -7.72 -14.45
C GLU A 253 25.07 -8.58 -15.64
N ASP A 254 23.90 -9.24 -15.51
CA ASP A 254 23.31 -10.06 -16.56
C ASP A 254 22.24 -9.30 -17.35
N GLN A 255 22.49 -9.17 -18.65
CA GLN A 255 21.58 -8.45 -19.57
C GLN A 255 20.22 -9.14 -19.71
N SER A 256 20.19 -10.47 -19.73
CA SER A 256 18.95 -11.24 -19.90
C SER A 256 18.04 -11.07 -18.69
N SER A 257 18.60 -11.14 -17.48
CA SER A 257 17.89 -10.88 -16.23
C SER A 257 17.41 -9.43 -16.14
N PHE A 258 18.21 -8.47 -16.58
CA PHE A 258 17.82 -7.07 -16.66
C PHE A 258 16.61 -6.86 -17.58
N ILE A 259 16.64 -7.39 -18.81
CA ILE A 259 15.54 -7.25 -19.78
C ILE A 259 14.25 -7.91 -19.25
N ARG A 260 14.38 -9.12 -18.68
CA ARG A 260 13.25 -9.84 -18.08
C ARG A 260 12.62 -9.07 -16.92
N LEU A 261 13.44 -8.52 -16.03
CA LEU A 261 12.99 -7.75 -14.88
C LEU A 261 12.33 -6.43 -15.32
N PHE A 262 12.92 -5.73 -16.30
CA PHE A 262 12.36 -4.52 -16.89
C PHE A 262 11.00 -4.79 -17.54
N LYS A 263 10.90 -5.87 -18.33
CA LYS A 263 9.63 -6.28 -18.96
C LYS A 263 8.57 -6.65 -17.92
N LYS A 264 8.96 -7.30 -16.82
CA LYS A 264 8.06 -7.59 -15.70
C LYS A 264 7.50 -6.32 -15.07
N GLU A 265 8.33 -5.31 -14.81
CA GLU A 265 7.95 -4.06 -14.13
C GLU A 265 7.16 -3.12 -15.05
N PHE A 266 7.60 -2.92 -16.28
CA PHE A 266 7.04 -1.92 -17.22
C PHE A 266 6.17 -2.52 -18.32
N LYS A 267 5.96 -3.84 -18.36
CA LYS A 267 5.17 -4.57 -19.38
C LYS A 267 5.65 -4.39 -20.82
N GLN A 268 6.87 -3.90 -21.01
CA GLN A 268 7.52 -3.68 -22.31
C GLN A 268 9.03 -3.80 -22.19
N THR A 269 9.71 -4.00 -23.31
CA THR A 269 11.19 -4.08 -23.35
C THR A 269 11.82 -2.70 -23.14
N PRO A 270 13.08 -2.61 -22.66
CA PRO A 270 13.81 -1.35 -22.56
C PRO A 270 13.89 -0.58 -23.89
N LEU A 271 14.04 -1.30 -25.01
CA LEU A 271 14.10 -0.70 -26.35
C LEU A 271 12.74 -0.10 -26.75
N ALA A 272 11.63 -0.83 -26.52
CA ALA A 272 10.29 -0.33 -26.78
C ALA A 272 9.97 0.90 -25.89
N TYR A 273 10.34 0.83 -24.62
CA TYR A 273 10.19 1.96 -23.69
C TYR A 273 10.91 3.22 -24.18
N ARG A 274 12.18 3.06 -24.63
CA ARG A 274 12.94 4.17 -25.23
C ARG A 274 12.23 4.78 -26.44
N LYS A 275 11.83 3.96 -27.41
CA LYS A 275 11.16 4.42 -28.64
C LYS A 275 9.90 5.22 -28.32
N ILE A 276 9.05 4.73 -27.44
CA ILE A 276 7.79 5.39 -27.03
C ILE A 276 8.09 6.75 -26.35
N LYS A 277 9.04 6.76 -25.42
CA LYS A 277 9.35 7.97 -24.63
C LYS A 277 10.20 9.01 -25.37
N SER A 278 10.96 8.61 -26.38
CA SER A 278 11.72 9.54 -27.25
C SER A 278 10.92 10.10 -28.43
N GLY A 279 9.64 9.79 -28.54
CA GLY A 279 8.76 10.33 -29.60
C GLY A 279 8.99 9.72 -30.99
N VAL A 280 9.76 8.62 -31.09
CA VAL A 280 10.07 7.94 -32.37
C VAL A 280 8.96 7.00 -32.85
N LEU A 281 7.91 6.79 -32.03
CA LEU A 281 6.67 6.09 -32.40
C LEU A 281 5.51 7.06 -32.15
N ARG A 282 5.18 7.84 -33.14
CA ARG A 282 3.84 8.38 -33.37
C ARG A 282 3.18 7.56 -34.47
#